data_3dc72c610acc35ef14fdb3220e0bb8ce
#
_entry.id   3dc72c610acc35ef14fdb3220e0bb8ce
#
_cell.length_a   1.000
_cell.length_b   1.000
_cell.length_c   1.000
_cell.angle_alpha   90.00
_cell.angle_beta   90.00
_cell.angle_gamma   90.00
#
_symmetry.space_group_name_H-M   'P 1'
#
loop_
_entity.id
_entity.type
_entity.pdbx_description
1 polymer ?
#
loop_
_entity_poly.entity_id
_entity_poly.type
_entity_poly.pdbx_seq_one_letter_code
_entity_poly.pdbx_strand_id
1 'polypeptide(L)'
;MTHRRITLRTAFLAVAVLLLGSYVAVVAATRVEAAGPLLSQGKPVTASSVENAGTPAGAAVDGNAATRWSSAFADPQWIRVDLGATATIDQVVLNWEAAYARSFQIQVSADGNAWTTVYSTTTGTGGTQTLTVNGTGRYVRMYGTVRGTAYGYSLWEFQVFGTTGSTACGTANAAQGRPATASSTENAGTPASAAVDGNTATRWSSAFADPQWIQVDLGASTNVCQVVLTWEAAYARSFQIQVSADGNAWTTVYSTTTGTGGTQTLTVNGTGRYVRMYGTVRATAYGYSLWEFAVRTTGGSTQPPDPGNFWGDTSSIPPAQNVVMVKVLNRTNGRYPDSQVYWSYNGQAHSIADQPYFDMPVNTAGRMYFYVGSPNSQYFDFIEFTVGASVFNGNTTRVDAFGLKLALRLHAHDGYDVEVGEDRATFAESREATFQRFVNEVPAEFKHLAQIQAPYRIPAPGSSAQFQPGGQYANYYAAYTASVGFSATAQQIFGCSGPLANNPGMCAALNRHVAHLPQSQWSTPSLYYQAAPANYYSKFWHDHDINRLSYGFPYDDYAEQSSFISHGNPQWLLVAVGF
;
A
#
# COMPACT_ATOMS: atom_id res chain seq x y z
N MET A 1 -11.25 -67.99 -29.28
CA MET A 1 -10.96 -67.27 -27.99
C MET A 1 -10.27 -65.96 -28.27
N THR A 2 -11.00 -64.99 -28.77
CA THR A 2 -10.45 -63.63 -29.01
C THR A 2 -11.59 -62.63 -29.09
N HIS A 3 -12.12 -62.24 -27.93
CA HIS A 3 -13.00 -61.08 -27.81
C HIS A 3 -13.17 -60.75 -26.31
N ARG A 4 -12.17 -60.08 -25.66
CA ARG A 4 -12.35 -59.42 -24.35
C ARG A 4 -11.15 -58.56 -23.89
N ARG A 5 -10.57 -57.74 -24.81
CA ARG A 5 -9.49 -56.79 -24.38
C ARG A 5 -9.57 -55.37 -24.97
N ILE A 6 -10.73 -54.96 -25.49
CA ILE A 6 -10.86 -53.61 -26.11
C ILE A 6 -11.75 -52.64 -25.29
N THR A 7 -12.51 -53.11 -24.27
CA THR A 7 -13.47 -52.28 -23.54
C THR A 7 -12.91 -51.56 -22.28
N LEU A 8 -11.64 -51.82 -21.89
CA LEU A 8 -11.08 -51.17 -20.70
C LEU A 8 -10.21 -49.92 -20.98
N ARG A 9 -9.79 -49.68 -22.21
CA ARG A 9 -8.96 -48.49 -22.52
C ARG A 9 -9.76 -47.26 -22.93
N THR A 10 -11.00 -47.40 -23.34
CA THR A 10 -11.89 -46.28 -23.68
C THR A 10 -12.60 -45.68 -22.49
N ALA A 11 -12.77 -46.43 -21.38
CA ALA A 11 -13.38 -45.93 -20.16
C ALA A 11 -12.43 -45.03 -19.32
N PHE A 12 -11.10 -45.26 -19.41
CA PHE A 12 -10.12 -44.43 -18.71
C PHE A 12 -9.85 -43.08 -19.36
N LEU A 13 -10.01 -42.95 -20.68
CA LEU A 13 -9.86 -41.66 -21.35
C LEU A 13 -11.07 -40.73 -21.13
N ALA A 14 -12.28 -41.28 -21.00
CA ALA A 14 -13.48 -40.48 -20.77
C ALA A 14 -13.55 -39.89 -19.32
N VAL A 15 -13.00 -40.60 -18.34
CA VAL A 15 -12.94 -40.12 -16.95
C VAL A 15 -11.82 -39.08 -16.75
N ALA A 16 -10.70 -39.20 -17.47
CA ALA A 16 -9.61 -38.22 -17.44
C ALA A 16 -9.99 -36.87 -18.09
N VAL A 17 -10.80 -36.89 -19.15
CA VAL A 17 -11.28 -35.66 -19.81
C VAL A 17 -12.38 -34.97 -19.00
N LEU A 18 -13.21 -35.70 -18.25
CA LEU A 18 -14.21 -35.13 -17.34
C LEU A 18 -13.57 -34.53 -16.05
N LEU A 19 -12.44 -35.05 -15.58
CA LEU A 19 -11.71 -34.50 -14.44
C LEU A 19 -10.85 -33.30 -14.82
N LEU A 20 -10.33 -33.18 -16.03
CA LEU A 20 -9.66 -31.97 -16.53
C LEU A 20 -10.65 -30.85 -16.88
N GLY A 21 -11.86 -31.19 -17.35
CA GLY A 21 -12.91 -30.20 -17.61
C GLY A 21 -13.46 -29.56 -16.33
N SER A 22 -13.44 -30.26 -15.19
CA SER A 22 -13.90 -29.73 -13.89
C SER A 22 -12.83 -28.90 -13.17
N TYR A 23 -11.56 -29.02 -13.56
CA TYR A 23 -10.46 -28.27 -12.93
C TYR A 23 -10.23 -26.88 -13.56
N VAL A 24 -10.71 -26.64 -14.77
CA VAL A 24 -10.61 -25.34 -15.46
C VAL A 24 -11.78 -24.39 -15.13
N ALA A 25 -12.87 -24.89 -14.53
CA ALA A 25 -14.05 -24.07 -14.17
C ALA A 25 -14.01 -23.48 -12.74
N VAL A 26 -12.94 -23.70 -11.95
CA VAL A 26 -12.86 -23.25 -10.53
C VAL A 26 -11.83 -22.14 -10.30
N VAL A 27 -11.18 -21.59 -11.33
CA VAL A 27 -10.17 -20.51 -11.16
C VAL A 27 -10.65 -19.17 -11.72
N ALA A 28 -11.96 -18.92 -11.74
CA ALA A 28 -12.51 -17.58 -11.78
C ALA A 28 -13.04 -17.22 -10.39
N ALA A 29 -12.21 -17.37 -9.35
CA ALA A 29 -12.42 -16.66 -8.09
C ALA A 29 -12.16 -15.18 -8.38
N THR A 30 -13.23 -14.41 -8.53
CA THR A 30 -13.19 -12.95 -8.49
C THR A 30 -12.39 -12.54 -7.27
N ARG A 31 -11.25 -11.87 -7.47
CA ARG A 31 -10.54 -11.17 -6.41
C ARG A 31 -11.54 -10.18 -5.81
N VAL A 32 -12.01 -10.44 -4.62
CA VAL A 32 -12.62 -9.42 -3.78
C VAL A 32 -11.46 -8.56 -3.30
N GLU A 33 -11.22 -7.43 -3.96
CA GLU A 33 -10.31 -6.42 -3.43
C GLU A 33 -10.87 -5.95 -2.08
N ALA A 34 -10.00 -5.86 -1.08
CA ALA A 34 -10.40 -5.33 0.21
C ALA A 34 -10.84 -3.87 0.03
N ALA A 35 -11.97 -3.49 0.62
CA ALA A 35 -12.45 -2.11 0.58
C ALA A 35 -11.42 -1.15 1.17
N GLY A 36 -11.27 0.03 0.56
CA GLY A 36 -10.51 1.14 1.11
C GLY A 36 -11.04 1.59 2.49
N PRO A 37 -10.44 2.63 3.11
CA PRO A 37 -10.98 3.19 4.35
C PRO A 37 -12.40 3.73 4.19
N LEU A 38 -13.17 3.72 5.30
CA LEU A 38 -14.51 4.30 5.36
C LEU A 38 -14.43 5.83 5.25
N LEU A 39 -15.02 6.40 4.20
CA LEU A 39 -14.95 7.83 3.87
C LEU A 39 -16.19 8.61 4.29
N SER A 40 -17.35 7.96 4.44
CA SER A 40 -18.64 8.63 4.62
C SER A 40 -19.00 8.97 6.06
N GLN A 41 -18.36 8.33 7.06
CA GLN A 41 -18.77 8.49 8.45
C GLN A 41 -18.61 9.93 8.95
N GLY A 42 -19.69 10.48 9.52
CA GLY A 42 -19.74 11.84 10.04
C GLY A 42 -19.65 12.95 8.97
N LYS A 43 -19.76 12.61 7.68
CA LYS A 43 -19.71 13.58 6.58
C LYS A 43 -21.05 14.29 6.35
N PRO A 44 -21.04 15.51 5.75
CA PRO A 44 -22.26 16.19 5.35
C PRO A 44 -23.11 15.36 4.40
N VAL A 45 -24.40 15.21 4.72
CA VAL A 45 -25.37 14.43 3.95
C VAL A 45 -26.58 15.26 3.62
N THR A 46 -27.09 15.10 2.41
CA THR A 46 -28.37 15.65 1.96
C THR A 46 -29.21 14.56 1.31
N ALA A 47 -30.51 14.70 1.37
CA ALA A 47 -31.45 13.78 0.73
C ALA A 47 -32.52 14.53 -0.02
N SER A 48 -33.19 13.84 -0.98
CA SER A 48 -34.34 14.39 -1.72
C SER A 48 -35.49 14.70 -0.81
N SER A 49 -35.67 13.91 0.25
CA SER A 49 -36.70 14.07 1.27
C SER A 49 -36.31 13.36 2.57
N VAL A 50 -37.01 13.67 3.63
CA VAL A 50 -37.04 12.91 4.89
C VAL A 50 -38.50 12.60 5.25
N GLU A 51 -38.73 11.44 5.83
CA GLU A 51 -40.06 11.02 6.26
C GLU A 51 -40.60 11.92 7.38
N ASN A 52 -39.75 12.18 8.37
CA ASN A 52 -40.03 13.03 9.52
C ASN A 52 -38.75 13.50 10.22
N ALA A 53 -38.87 14.36 11.21
CA ALA A 53 -37.73 14.92 11.93
C ALA A 53 -36.89 13.88 12.70
N GLY A 54 -37.44 12.70 13.01
CA GLY A 54 -36.73 11.61 13.70
C GLY A 54 -35.90 10.71 12.77
N THR A 55 -35.99 10.92 11.43
CA THR A 55 -35.24 10.12 10.45
C THR A 55 -34.41 10.97 9.49
N PRO A 56 -33.54 11.87 10.02
CA PRO A 56 -32.79 12.81 9.20
C PRO A 56 -31.74 12.12 8.34
N ALA A 57 -31.32 12.75 7.24
CA ALA A 57 -30.32 12.21 6.33
C ALA A 57 -28.97 11.85 7.02
N GLY A 58 -28.55 12.67 8.00
CA GLY A 58 -27.31 12.47 8.74
C GLY A 58 -27.22 11.15 9.51
N ALA A 59 -28.37 10.59 9.90
CA ALA A 59 -28.45 9.32 10.62
C ALA A 59 -28.00 8.10 9.80
N ALA A 60 -27.87 8.24 8.47
CA ALA A 60 -27.36 7.16 7.62
C ALA A 60 -25.81 7.13 7.52
N VAL A 61 -25.09 8.04 8.21
CA VAL A 61 -23.61 8.09 8.18
C VAL A 61 -23.04 8.41 9.57
N ASP A 62 -23.82 8.29 10.64
CA ASP A 62 -23.40 8.64 11.99
C ASP A 62 -22.65 7.50 12.72
N GLY A 63 -22.62 6.31 12.13
CA GLY A 63 -21.99 5.11 12.70
C GLY A 63 -22.83 4.43 13.78
N ASN A 64 -24.12 4.79 13.91
CA ASN A 64 -25.03 4.25 14.90
C ASN A 64 -26.13 3.42 14.25
N ALA A 65 -26.01 2.11 14.28
CA ALA A 65 -26.99 1.18 13.70
C ALA A 65 -28.40 1.21 14.35
N ALA A 66 -28.65 2.07 15.35
CA ALA A 66 -29.96 2.30 15.97
C ALA A 66 -30.65 3.57 15.45
N THR A 67 -29.99 4.37 14.63
CA THR A 67 -30.52 5.56 13.96
C THR A 67 -30.59 5.33 12.46
N ARG A 68 -31.49 6.01 11.75
CA ARG A 68 -31.67 5.79 10.32
C ARG A 68 -32.18 7.03 9.57
N TRP A 69 -31.89 7.10 8.29
CA TRP A 69 -32.62 7.94 7.36
C TRP A 69 -33.81 7.21 6.77
N SER A 70 -34.92 7.92 6.59
CA SER A 70 -36.07 7.47 5.78
C SER A 70 -36.53 8.58 4.86
N SER A 71 -36.86 8.21 3.61
CA SER A 71 -37.40 9.13 2.61
C SER A 71 -38.95 9.24 2.67
N ALA A 72 -39.53 10.20 1.97
CA ALA A 72 -40.94 10.17 1.60
C ALA A 72 -41.29 8.90 0.80
N PHE A 73 -42.55 8.48 0.84
CA PHE A 73 -43.07 7.27 0.20
C PHE A 73 -43.36 7.49 -1.30
N ALA A 74 -42.34 7.89 -2.02
CA ALA A 74 -42.42 8.20 -3.45
C ALA A 74 -41.16 7.77 -4.19
N ASP A 75 -41.25 7.62 -5.50
CA ASP A 75 -40.13 7.35 -6.41
C ASP A 75 -40.02 8.49 -7.44
N PRO A 76 -38.78 8.90 -7.81
CA PRO A 76 -37.49 8.49 -7.23
C PRO A 76 -37.14 9.26 -5.97
N GLN A 77 -36.22 8.69 -5.14
CA GLN A 77 -35.60 9.38 -4.01
C GLN A 77 -34.09 9.11 -4.00
N TRP A 78 -33.33 9.99 -3.34
CA TRP A 78 -31.90 9.82 -3.21
C TRP A 78 -31.36 10.33 -1.86
N ILE A 79 -30.23 9.79 -1.46
CA ILE A 79 -29.41 10.29 -0.39
C ILE A 79 -27.97 10.46 -0.89
N ARG A 80 -27.33 11.59 -0.58
CA ARG A 80 -26.03 12.00 -1.09
C ARG A 80 -25.10 12.39 0.05
N VAL A 81 -23.88 11.85 0.04
CA VAL A 81 -22.79 12.20 0.94
C VAL A 81 -21.81 13.12 0.21
N ASP A 82 -21.38 14.20 0.86
CA ASP A 82 -20.22 15.02 0.47
C ASP A 82 -18.99 14.52 1.21
N LEU A 83 -18.07 13.86 0.53
CA LEU A 83 -16.84 13.33 1.13
C LEU A 83 -15.84 14.42 1.53
N GLY A 84 -16.11 15.69 1.11
CA GLY A 84 -15.26 16.84 1.38
C GLY A 84 -14.11 17.02 0.38
N ALA A 85 -13.67 15.94 -0.26
CA ALA A 85 -12.64 15.91 -1.31
C ALA A 85 -12.98 14.86 -2.35
N THR A 86 -12.40 14.96 -3.55
CA THR A 86 -12.49 13.91 -4.56
C THR A 86 -11.85 12.63 -4.04
N ALA A 87 -12.53 11.51 -4.19
CA ALA A 87 -12.09 10.19 -3.78
C ALA A 87 -12.27 9.19 -4.93
N THR A 88 -11.41 8.18 -4.98
CA THR A 88 -11.67 6.95 -5.74
C THR A 88 -12.48 6.02 -4.83
N ILE A 89 -13.68 5.64 -5.29
CA ILE A 89 -14.62 4.82 -4.54
C ILE A 89 -14.52 3.39 -5.07
N ASP A 90 -14.24 2.45 -4.18
CA ASP A 90 -14.06 1.03 -4.51
C ASP A 90 -15.18 0.15 -3.96
N GLN A 91 -15.84 0.58 -2.88
CA GLN A 91 -16.96 -0.18 -2.31
C GLN A 91 -18.02 0.75 -1.70
N VAL A 92 -19.27 0.33 -1.77
CA VAL A 92 -20.40 0.93 -1.05
C VAL A 92 -21.13 -0.17 -0.28
N VAL A 93 -21.40 0.07 1.01
CA VAL A 93 -22.24 -0.81 1.81
C VAL A 93 -23.52 -0.06 2.17
N LEU A 94 -24.66 -0.63 1.80
CA LEU A 94 -25.99 -0.16 2.15
C LEU A 94 -26.56 -1.09 3.22
N ASN A 95 -26.76 -0.57 4.43
CA ASN A 95 -27.46 -1.30 5.48
C ASN A 95 -28.90 -0.82 5.54
N TRP A 96 -29.77 -1.54 4.83
CA TRP A 96 -31.18 -1.21 4.72
C TRP A 96 -31.97 -1.57 6.00
N GLU A 97 -32.91 -0.75 6.33
CA GLU A 97 -34.03 -1.11 7.18
C GLU A 97 -35.00 -2.00 6.38
N ALA A 98 -36.18 -2.36 6.90
CA ALA A 98 -37.16 -3.17 6.16
C ALA A 98 -37.65 -2.50 4.86
N ALA A 99 -37.63 -1.17 4.79
CA ALA A 99 -38.01 -0.37 3.63
C ALA A 99 -36.75 -0.08 2.74
N TYR A 100 -36.62 -0.81 1.65
CA TYR A 100 -35.44 -0.79 0.79
C TYR A 100 -35.74 -0.44 -0.67
N ALA A 101 -34.68 -0.20 -1.46
CA ALA A 101 -34.79 -0.03 -2.90
C ALA A 101 -34.71 -1.38 -3.64
N ARG A 102 -35.73 -1.72 -4.43
CA ARG A 102 -35.68 -2.84 -5.39
C ARG A 102 -34.86 -2.47 -6.63
N SER A 103 -35.02 -1.23 -7.12
CA SER A 103 -34.22 -0.72 -8.22
C SER A 103 -33.49 0.53 -7.75
N PHE A 104 -32.16 0.55 -7.89
CA PHE A 104 -31.36 1.71 -7.52
C PHE A 104 -30.03 1.76 -8.26
N GLN A 105 -29.39 2.91 -8.17
CA GLN A 105 -28.05 3.19 -8.70
C GLN A 105 -27.17 3.76 -7.60
N ILE A 106 -25.88 3.44 -7.65
CA ILE A 106 -24.83 4.22 -6.97
C ILE A 106 -24.22 5.12 -8.02
N GLN A 107 -24.14 6.40 -7.69
CA GLN A 107 -23.63 7.40 -8.61
C GLN A 107 -22.59 8.27 -7.91
N VAL A 108 -21.58 8.70 -8.68
CA VAL A 108 -20.53 9.61 -8.25
C VAL A 108 -20.58 10.92 -9.01
N SER A 109 -20.11 12.00 -8.40
CA SER A 109 -20.04 13.32 -9.02
C SER A 109 -18.86 14.12 -8.45
N ALA A 110 -18.24 14.94 -9.29
CA ALA A 110 -17.20 15.87 -8.86
C ALA A 110 -17.80 17.15 -8.23
N ASP A 111 -18.95 17.62 -8.73
CA ASP A 111 -19.56 18.92 -8.43
C ASP A 111 -20.95 18.82 -7.74
N GLY A 112 -21.49 17.62 -7.61
CA GLY A 112 -22.83 17.37 -7.06
C GLY A 112 -23.98 17.63 -8.03
N ASN A 113 -23.71 17.97 -9.30
CA ASN A 113 -24.70 18.27 -10.34
C ASN A 113 -24.69 17.23 -11.47
N ALA A 114 -23.52 16.99 -12.07
CA ALA A 114 -23.33 15.95 -13.09
C ALA A 114 -23.01 14.60 -12.43
N TRP A 115 -23.77 13.55 -12.78
CA TRP A 115 -23.68 12.25 -12.11
C TRP A 115 -23.30 11.14 -13.08
N THR A 116 -22.33 10.31 -12.67
CA THR A 116 -21.93 9.09 -13.38
C THR A 116 -22.37 7.88 -12.56
N THR A 117 -23.12 6.95 -13.18
CA THR A 117 -23.54 5.70 -12.55
C THR A 117 -22.38 4.71 -12.52
N VAL A 118 -22.01 4.24 -11.33
CA VAL A 118 -20.95 3.26 -11.10
C VAL A 118 -21.48 1.88 -10.67
N TYR A 119 -22.75 1.80 -10.31
CA TYR A 119 -23.45 0.55 -10.05
C TYR A 119 -24.95 0.73 -10.31
N SER A 120 -25.62 -0.30 -10.80
CA SER A 120 -27.09 -0.33 -10.94
C SER A 120 -27.66 -1.73 -10.73
N THR A 121 -28.86 -1.80 -10.15
CA THR A 121 -29.61 -3.04 -10.00
C THR A 121 -31.11 -2.79 -10.12
N THR A 122 -31.86 -3.82 -10.56
CA THR A 122 -33.34 -3.86 -10.56
C THR A 122 -33.87 -4.97 -9.65
N THR A 123 -32.99 -5.65 -8.93
CA THR A 123 -33.27 -6.83 -8.10
C THR A 123 -32.72 -6.70 -6.68
N GLY A 124 -32.66 -5.49 -6.13
CA GLY A 124 -32.26 -5.25 -4.76
C GLY A 124 -33.12 -6.04 -3.76
N THR A 125 -32.47 -6.56 -2.72
CA THR A 125 -33.08 -7.51 -1.76
C THR A 125 -33.24 -6.94 -0.35
N GLY A 126 -32.78 -5.70 -0.11
CA GLY A 126 -32.72 -5.14 1.25
C GLY A 126 -31.62 -5.80 2.11
N GLY A 127 -31.68 -5.61 3.43
CA GLY A 127 -30.65 -6.08 4.37
C GLY A 127 -29.31 -5.36 4.14
N THR A 128 -28.20 -6.01 4.46
CA THR A 128 -26.87 -5.45 4.20
C THR A 128 -26.39 -5.85 2.80
N GLN A 129 -26.17 -4.88 1.94
CA GLN A 129 -25.66 -5.07 0.58
C GLN A 129 -24.29 -4.44 0.43
N THR A 130 -23.27 -5.27 0.17
CA THR A 130 -21.90 -4.85 -0.14
C THR A 130 -21.72 -4.81 -1.65
N LEU A 131 -21.46 -3.64 -2.19
CA LEU A 131 -21.40 -3.36 -3.62
C LEU A 131 -19.98 -2.97 -3.99
N THR A 132 -19.31 -3.78 -4.82
CA THR A 132 -18.05 -3.38 -5.44
C THR A 132 -18.36 -2.37 -6.55
N VAL A 133 -17.72 -1.22 -6.49
CA VAL A 133 -17.88 -0.13 -7.44
C VAL A 133 -16.50 0.35 -7.92
N ASN A 134 -16.47 1.08 -9.01
CA ASN A 134 -15.27 1.76 -9.47
C ASN A 134 -15.67 3.14 -10.00
N GLY A 135 -15.37 4.16 -9.21
CA GLY A 135 -15.73 5.52 -9.58
C GLY A 135 -14.90 6.57 -8.85
N THR A 136 -14.83 7.75 -9.42
CA THR A 136 -14.14 8.89 -8.83
C THR A 136 -15.09 10.07 -8.68
N GLY A 137 -15.14 10.66 -7.48
CA GLY A 137 -15.99 11.83 -7.22
C GLY A 137 -15.84 12.34 -5.79
N ARG A 138 -16.25 13.58 -5.57
CA ARG A 138 -16.40 14.17 -4.24
C ARG A 138 -17.74 13.78 -3.60
N TYR A 139 -18.76 13.64 -4.43
CA TYR A 139 -20.11 13.29 -3.99
C TYR A 139 -20.45 11.88 -4.41
N VAL A 140 -21.06 11.12 -3.50
CA VAL A 140 -21.60 9.78 -3.76
C VAL A 140 -23.06 9.76 -3.37
N ARG A 141 -23.93 9.22 -4.24
CA ARG A 141 -25.34 9.05 -3.89
C ARG A 141 -25.86 7.65 -4.19
N MET A 142 -26.78 7.21 -3.36
CA MET A 142 -27.75 6.18 -3.68
C MET A 142 -28.98 6.86 -4.32
N TYR A 143 -29.35 6.43 -5.52
CA TYR A 143 -30.50 6.94 -6.27
C TYR A 143 -31.47 5.78 -6.48
N GLY A 144 -32.56 5.76 -5.67
CA GLY A 144 -33.60 4.75 -5.71
C GLY A 144 -34.69 5.13 -6.72
N THR A 145 -35.00 4.20 -7.62
CA THR A 145 -35.99 4.40 -8.70
C THR A 145 -37.24 3.55 -8.52
N VAL A 146 -37.17 2.44 -7.77
CA VAL A 146 -38.32 1.59 -7.44
C VAL A 146 -38.17 1.07 -6.02
N ARG A 147 -39.13 1.35 -5.18
CA ARG A 147 -39.21 0.84 -3.81
C ARG A 147 -39.49 -0.67 -3.79
N GLY A 148 -38.93 -1.36 -2.79
CA GLY A 148 -39.20 -2.78 -2.52
C GLY A 148 -40.45 -3.01 -1.67
N THR A 149 -40.97 -1.97 -1.02
CA THR A 149 -42.12 -2.00 -0.11
C THR A 149 -43.06 -0.83 -0.38
N ALA A 150 -44.19 -0.77 0.33
CA ALA A 150 -45.11 0.36 0.26
C ALA A 150 -44.56 1.63 0.94
N TYR A 151 -43.55 1.51 1.77
CA TYR A 151 -42.88 2.62 2.48
C TYR A 151 -41.81 3.28 1.62
N GLY A 152 -41.10 4.30 2.15
CA GLY A 152 -39.99 4.96 1.46
C GLY A 152 -38.73 4.11 1.34
N TYR A 153 -37.61 4.78 1.18
CA TYR A 153 -36.27 4.16 1.31
C TYR A 153 -35.75 4.44 2.70
N SER A 154 -35.17 3.45 3.39
CA SER A 154 -34.71 3.60 4.75
C SER A 154 -33.35 2.90 4.94
N LEU A 155 -32.35 3.65 5.40
CA LEU A 155 -30.98 3.17 5.62
C LEU A 155 -30.57 3.42 7.07
N TRP A 156 -30.16 2.34 7.75
CA TRP A 156 -29.40 2.44 8.99
C TRP A 156 -28.05 3.06 8.73
N GLU A 157 -27.34 2.58 7.67
CA GLU A 157 -26.03 3.10 7.30
C GLU A 157 -25.84 3.12 5.78
N PHE A 158 -25.24 4.20 5.29
CA PHE A 158 -24.72 4.38 3.95
C PHE A 158 -23.21 4.56 4.02
N GLN A 159 -22.47 3.49 3.89
CA GLN A 159 -21.03 3.47 4.01
C GLN A 159 -20.38 3.52 2.63
N VAL A 160 -19.47 4.46 2.44
CA VAL A 160 -18.69 4.64 1.22
C VAL A 160 -17.22 4.42 1.56
N PHE A 161 -16.61 3.46 0.89
CA PHE A 161 -15.21 3.09 1.06
C PHE A 161 -14.41 3.48 -0.18
N GLY A 162 -13.16 3.84 0.03
CA GLY A 162 -12.28 4.28 -1.04
C GLY A 162 -11.08 5.04 -0.52
N THR A 163 -10.39 5.74 -1.41
CA THR A 163 -9.21 6.55 -1.07
C THR A 163 -9.43 8.00 -1.47
N THR A 164 -9.27 8.93 -0.53
CA THR A 164 -9.22 10.36 -0.85
C THR A 164 -7.86 10.68 -1.44
N GLY A 165 -7.83 11.10 -2.71
CA GLY A 165 -6.63 11.68 -3.29
C GLY A 165 -6.41 13.10 -2.75
N SER A 166 -5.17 13.49 -2.47
CA SER A 166 -4.84 14.91 -2.31
C SER A 166 -5.20 15.64 -3.61
N THR A 167 -6.08 16.64 -3.56
CA THR A 167 -6.46 17.45 -4.72
C THR A 167 -5.35 18.42 -5.15
N ALA A 168 -4.32 18.58 -4.34
CA ALA A 168 -3.14 19.37 -4.70
C ALA A 168 -2.26 18.57 -5.66
N CYS A 169 -2.00 19.15 -6.83
CA CYS A 169 -1.02 18.64 -7.79
C CYS A 169 0.36 18.74 -7.18
N GLY A 170 1.07 17.62 -7.07
CA GLY A 170 2.43 17.57 -6.54
C GLY A 170 3.41 18.42 -7.39
N THR A 171 4.53 18.82 -6.80
CA THR A 171 5.58 19.56 -7.51
C THR A 171 6.61 18.64 -8.17
N ALA A 172 6.70 17.39 -7.73
CA ALA A 172 7.65 16.41 -8.25
C ALA A 172 7.31 15.97 -9.68
N ASN A 173 8.34 15.77 -10.52
CA ASN A 173 8.19 15.22 -11.86
C ASN A 173 8.17 13.69 -11.84
N ALA A 174 6.99 13.10 -11.96
CA ALA A 174 6.81 11.63 -11.96
C ALA A 174 7.38 10.95 -13.24
N ALA A 175 7.68 11.72 -14.29
CA ALA A 175 8.26 11.22 -15.54
C ALA A 175 9.79 11.18 -15.51
N GLN A 176 10.44 11.86 -14.58
CA GLN A 176 11.90 11.97 -14.56
C GLN A 176 12.59 10.62 -14.43
N GLY A 177 13.53 10.33 -15.34
CA GLY A 177 14.28 9.07 -15.39
C GLY A 177 13.44 7.85 -15.77
N ARG A 178 12.18 8.01 -16.19
CA ARG A 178 11.30 6.92 -16.56
C ARG A 178 11.51 6.41 -18.00
N PRO A 179 11.18 5.14 -18.27
CA PRO A 179 11.21 4.64 -19.64
C PRO A 179 10.32 5.48 -20.55
N ALA A 180 10.92 6.05 -21.60
CA ALA A 180 10.23 6.82 -22.60
C ALA A 180 10.43 6.20 -23.99
N THR A 181 9.37 6.17 -24.78
CA THR A 181 9.38 5.73 -26.18
C THR A 181 8.69 6.77 -27.05
N ALA A 182 9.01 6.78 -28.32
CA ALA A 182 8.43 7.73 -29.28
C ALA A 182 8.12 7.04 -30.61
N SER A 183 7.22 7.65 -31.38
CA SER A 183 6.88 7.20 -32.73
C SER A 183 8.09 7.23 -33.68
N SER A 184 8.99 8.16 -33.45
CA SER A 184 10.24 8.32 -34.20
C SER A 184 11.25 9.15 -33.42
N THR A 185 12.51 9.11 -33.87
CA THR A 185 13.57 10.03 -33.48
C THR A 185 14.20 10.63 -34.72
N GLU A 186 14.62 11.87 -34.65
CA GLU A 186 15.33 12.57 -35.77
C GLU A 186 16.67 11.89 -36.06
N ASN A 187 17.42 11.59 -34.99
CA ASN A 187 18.72 10.93 -35.05
C ASN A 187 19.08 10.30 -33.69
N ALA A 188 20.18 9.56 -33.64
CA ALA A 188 20.63 8.88 -32.44
C ALA A 188 20.96 9.80 -31.25
N GLY A 189 21.23 11.10 -31.50
CA GLY A 189 21.52 12.09 -30.45
C GLY A 189 20.27 12.73 -29.83
N THR A 190 19.06 12.40 -30.30
CA THR A 190 17.81 12.99 -29.82
C THR A 190 16.79 11.92 -29.40
N PRO A 191 17.17 10.96 -28.54
CA PRO A 191 16.30 9.85 -28.14
C PRO A 191 15.15 10.33 -27.25
N ALA A 192 14.06 9.52 -27.16
CA ALA A 192 12.92 9.82 -26.30
C ALA A 192 13.30 10.00 -24.82
N SER A 193 14.28 9.25 -24.32
CA SER A 193 14.76 9.35 -22.93
C SER A 193 15.33 10.72 -22.57
N ALA A 194 15.85 11.47 -23.55
CA ALA A 194 16.39 12.81 -23.33
C ALA A 194 15.33 13.88 -22.98
N ALA A 195 14.04 13.59 -23.18
CA ALA A 195 12.95 14.49 -22.76
C ALA A 195 12.47 14.22 -21.33
N VAL A 196 13.07 13.25 -20.62
CA VAL A 196 12.68 12.90 -19.25
C VAL A 196 13.91 12.68 -18.34
N ASP A 197 15.10 13.10 -18.75
CA ASP A 197 16.35 12.88 -18.02
C ASP A 197 16.64 13.97 -16.97
N GLY A 198 15.86 15.07 -16.98
CA GLY A 198 16.04 16.21 -16.08
C GLY A 198 17.15 17.17 -16.53
N ASN A 199 17.70 16.99 -17.72
CA ASN A 199 18.79 17.81 -18.28
C ASN A 199 18.27 18.69 -19.42
N THR A 200 18.07 19.97 -19.18
CA THR A 200 17.59 20.95 -20.16
C THR A 200 18.56 21.23 -21.32
N ALA A 201 19.73 20.58 -21.36
CA ALA A 201 20.68 20.66 -22.49
C ALA A 201 20.55 19.47 -23.46
N THR A 202 19.75 18.46 -23.15
CA THR A 202 19.42 17.30 -23.98
C THR A 202 17.95 17.36 -24.40
N ARG A 203 17.58 16.73 -25.52
CA ARG A 203 16.22 16.80 -26.05
C ARG A 203 15.83 15.55 -26.84
N TRP A 204 14.53 15.28 -26.90
CA TRP A 204 13.95 14.43 -27.93
C TRP A 204 13.58 15.28 -29.15
N SER A 205 13.80 14.74 -30.33
CA SER A 205 13.26 15.26 -31.61
C SER A 205 12.68 14.17 -32.46
N SER A 206 11.50 14.37 -33.03
CA SER A 206 10.84 13.44 -33.94
C SER A 206 11.29 13.59 -35.40
N ALA A 207 10.92 12.64 -36.26
CA ALA A 207 10.91 12.83 -37.70
C ALA A 207 10.01 14.02 -38.08
N PHE A 208 10.29 14.65 -39.26
CA PHE A 208 9.60 15.85 -39.77
C PHE A 208 8.26 15.48 -40.45
N ALA A 209 7.39 14.82 -39.72
CA ALA A 209 6.09 14.34 -40.21
C ALA A 209 5.01 14.46 -39.12
N ASP A 210 3.75 14.43 -39.53
CA ASP A 210 2.56 14.40 -38.67
C ASP A 210 1.76 13.12 -38.94
N PRO A 211 1.17 12.46 -37.91
CA PRO A 211 1.36 12.75 -36.49
C PRO A 211 2.62 12.12 -35.92
N GLN A 212 3.11 12.61 -34.78
CA GLN A 212 4.16 12.01 -33.99
C GLN A 212 3.79 12.03 -32.48
N TRP A 213 4.37 11.13 -31.70
CA TRP A 213 4.13 11.09 -30.28
C TRP A 213 5.39 10.71 -29.48
N ILE A 214 5.41 11.13 -28.24
CA ILE A 214 6.31 10.63 -27.20
C ILE A 214 5.48 10.22 -26.00
N GLN A 215 5.77 9.04 -25.43
CA GLN A 215 5.09 8.52 -24.25
C GLN A 215 6.09 8.13 -23.17
N VAL A 216 5.64 8.23 -21.92
CA VAL A 216 6.38 7.85 -20.72
C VAL A 216 5.60 6.77 -19.95
N ASP A 217 6.28 5.74 -19.52
CA ASP A 217 5.75 4.72 -18.59
C ASP A 217 6.03 5.17 -17.17
N LEU A 218 5.02 5.59 -16.42
CA LEU A 218 5.15 6.01 -15.01
C LEU A 218 5.37 4.83 -14.05
N GLY A 219 5.31 3.59 -14.55
CA GLY A 219 5.52 2.36 -13.77
C GLY A 219 4.27 1.85 -13.06
N ALA A 220 3.33 2.72 -12.69
CA ALA A 220 2.06 2.38 -12.07
C ALA A 220 0.95 3.32 -12.54
N SER A 221 -0.32 2.87 -12.46
CA SER A 221 -1.47 3.74 -12.73
C SER A 221 -1.57 4.82 -11.64
N THR A 222 -1.63 6.09 -12.05
CA THR A 222 -1.66 7.24 -11.15
C THR A 222 -2.55 8.35 -11.69
N ASN A 223 -3.02 9.23 -10.81
CA ASN A 223 -3.82 10.39 -11.21
C ASN A 223 -2.92 11.53 -11.66
N VAL A 224 -2.89 11.77 -12.97
CA VAL A 224 -2.14 12.86 -13.59
C VAL A 224 -2.95 14.14 -13.50
N CYS A 225 -2.39 15.18 -12.87
CA CYS A 225 -3.04 16.46 -12.65
C CYS A 225 -2.41 17.62 -13.44
N GLN A 226 -1.15 17.47 -13.86
CA GLN A 226 -0.46 18.49 -14.63
C GLN A 226 0.61 17.84 -15.52
N VAL A 227 0.76 18.36 -16.72
CA VAL A 227 1.86 18.07 -17.65
C VAL A 227 2.58 19.37 -17.97
N VAL A 228 3.92 19.35 -17.88
CA VAL A 228 4.75 20.48 -18.28
C VAL A 228 5.58 20.05 -19.50
N LEU A 229 5.40 20.74 -20.60
CA LEU A 229 6.17 20.55 -21.84
C LEU A 229 7.14 21.71 -22.01
N THR A 230 8.43 21.46 -22.01
CA THR A 230 9.45 22.46 -22.35
C THR A 230 9.93 22.19 -23.76
N TRP A 231 9.35 22.95 -24.71
CA TRP A 231 9.62 22.81 -26.11
C TRP A 231 10.96 23.49 -26.49
N GLU A 232 11.62 22.90 -27.46
CA GLU A 232 12.63 23.55 -28.28
C GLU A 232 11.91 24.48 -29.30
N ALA A 233 12.61 25.11 -30.25
CA ALA A 233 12.00 25.97 -31.28
C ALA A 233 11.01 25.22 -32.19
N ALA A 234 11.17 23.92 -32.34
CA ALA A 234 10.31 23.02 -33.11
C ALA A 234 9.23 22.39 -32.21
N TYR A 235 8.03 22.95 -32.21
CA TYR A 235 6.95 22.59 -31.30
C TYR A 235 5.67 22.16 -32.03
N ALA A 236 4.71 21.59 -31.26
CA ALA A 236 3.38 21.25 -31.75
C ALA A 236 2.43 22.47 -31.68
N ARG A 237 1.85 22.85 -32.84
CA ARG A 237 0.72 23.80 -32.92
C ARG A 237 -0.58 23.11 -32.45
N SER A 238 -0.80 21.89 -32.90
CA SER A 238 -1.94 21.08 -32.45
C SER A 238 -1.45 19.79 -31.82
N PHE A 239 -1.89 19.52 -30.60
CA PHE A 239 -1.52 18.31 -29.87
C PHE A 239 -2.54 17.92 -28.79
N GLN A 240 -2.42 16.69 -28.31
CA GLN A 240 -3.19 16.13 -27.21
C GLN A 240 -2.25 15.61 -26.14
N ILE A 241 -2.68 15.68 -24.88
CA ILE A 241 -2.14 14.87 -23.80
C ILE A 241 -3.12 13.72 -23.57
N GLN A 242 -2.60 12.52 -23.54
CA GLN A 242 -3.39 11.31 -23.41
C GLN A 242 -2.83 10.43 -22.29
N VAL A 243 -3.71 9.70 -21.61
CA VAL A 243 -3.36 8.72 -20.58
C VAL A 243 -3.85 7.34 -20.99
N SER A 244 -3.16 6.30 -20.53
CA SER A 244 -3.51 4.90 -20.79
C SER A 244 -3.13 4.02 -19.60
N ALA A 245 -3.93 2.99 -19.33
CA ALA A 245 -3.61 1.98 -18.33
C ALA A 245 -2.60 0.93 -18.86
N ASP A 246 -2.65 0.61 -20.17
CA ASP A 246 -1.96 -0.51 -20.81
C ASP A 246 -1.01 -0.11 -21.96
N GLY A 247 -0.96 1.20 -22.29
CA GLY A 247 -0.17 1.71 -23.42
C GLY A 247 -0.81 1.51 -24.81
N ASN A 248 -2.02 0.90 -24.88
CA ASN A 248 -2.72 0.61 -26.13
C ASN A 248 -4.00 1.44 -26.30
N ALA A 249 -4.88 1.42 -25.29
CA ALA A 249 -6.10 2.22 -25.27
C ALA A 249 -5.83 3.59 -24.63
N TRP A 250 -6.12 4.67 -25.34
CA TRP A 250 -5.76 6.03 -24.94
C TRP A 250 -6.99 6.92 -24.72
N THR A 251 -7.00 7.63 -23.59
CA THR A 251 -7.99 8.64 -23.24
C THR A 251 -7.36 10.01 -23.32
N THR A 252 -7.93 10.92 -24.13
CA THR A 252 -7.47 12.31 -24.22
C THR A 252 -7.93 13.10 -22.99
N VAL A 253 -6.96 13.69 -22.27
CA VAL A 253 -7.20 14.50 -21.05
C VAL A 253 -6.93 16.00 -21.28
N TYR A 254 -6.29 16.34 -22.40
CA TYR A 254 -6.09 17.72 -22.86
C TYR A 254 -5.95 17.76 -24.38
N SER A 255 -6.42 18.82 -25.01
CA SER A 255 -6.20 19.07 -26.45
C SER A 255 -6.09 20.56 -26.74
N THR A 256 -5.26 20.92 -27.72
CA THR A 256 -5.15 22.29 -28.24
C THR A 256 -4.86 22.29 -29.73
N THR A 257 -5.29 23.35 -30.42
CA THR A 257 -4.94 23.66 -31.79
C THR A 257 -4.11 24.96 -31.92
N THR A 258 -3.75 25.56 -30.80
CA THR A 258 -3.10 26.86 -30.69
C THR A 258 -1.88 26.83 -29.78
N GLY A 259 -1.12 25.73 -29.80
CA GLY A 259 0.13 25.57 -29.05
C GLY A 259 1.12 26.69 -29.40
N THR A 260 1.83 27.20 -28.40
CA THR A 260 2.69 28.40 -28.50
C THR A 260 4.19 28.09 -28.40
N GLY A 261 4.58 26.82 -28.15
CA GLY A 261 5.98 26.51 -27.86
C GLY A 261 6.42 27.04 -26.48
N GLY A 262 7.72 27.06 -26.24
CA GLY A 262 8.29 27.44 -24.94
C GLY A 262 7.91 26.47 -23.83
N THR A 263 7.79 26.93 -22.59
CA THR A 263 7.33 26.10 -21.48
C THR A 263 5.82 26.24 -21.32
N GLN A 264 5.10 25.13 -21.51
CA GLN A 264 3.65 25.07 -21.38
C GLN A 264 3.28 24.19 -20.16
N THR A 265 2.60 24.79 -19.19
CA THR A 265 2.06 24.09 -18.02
C THR A 265 0.58 23.81 -18.25
N LEU A 266 0.22 22.55 -18.39
CA LEU A 266 -1.10 22.07 -18.79
C LEU A 266 -1.78 21.40 -17.59
N THR A 267 -2.88 21.98 -17.11
CA THR A 267 -3.73 21.31 -16.12
C THR A 267 -4.51 20.21 -16.82
N VAL A 268 -4.41 19.00 -16.32
CA VAL A 268 -5.08 17.80 -16.82
C VAL A 268 -5.77 17.06 -15.68
N ASN A 269 -6.67 16.16 -16.00
CA ASN A 269 -7.28 15.25 -15.03
C ASN A 269 -7.50 13.91 -15.71
N GLY A 270 -6.66 12.94 -15.37
CA GLY A 270 -6.78 11.61 -15.93
C GLY A 270 -5.96 10.59 -15.15
N THR A 271 -6.38 9.34 -15.18
CA THR A 271 -5.73 8.23 -14.52
C THR A 271 -5.10 7.31 -15.56
N GLY A 272 -3.83 6.97 -15.39
CA GLY A 272 -3.14 6.03 -16.27
C GLY A 272 -1.71 5.74 -15.81
N ARG A 273 -1.17 4.62 -16.28
CA ARG A 273 0.25 4.28 -16.14
C ARG A 273 1.10 4.96 -17.19
N TYR A 274 0.56 5.12 -18.39
CA TYR A 274 1.25 5.76 -19.52
C TYR A 274 0.67 7.12 -19.76
N VAL A 275 1.54 8.08 -20.04
CA VAL A 275 1.19 9.45 -20.44
C VAL A 275 1.89 9.77 -21.74
N ARG A 276 1.16 10.29 -22.74
CA ARG A 276 1.79 10.71 -24.00
C ARG A 276 1.38 12.11 -24.43
N MET A 277 2.30 12.81 -25.06
CA MET A 277 2.05 13.92 -25.96
C MET A 277 1.85 13.36 -27.37
N TYR A 278 0.72 13.64 -27.98
CA TYR A 278 0.38 13.25 -29.35
C TYR A 278 0.21 14.49 -30.23
N GLY A 279 1.23 14.80 -31.01
CA GLY A 279 1.27 15.96 -31.91
C GLY A 279 0.61 15.64 -33.25
N THR A 280 -0.33 16.47 -33.65
CA THR A 280 -1.10 16.31 -34.90
C THR A 280 -0.78 17.34 -35.95
N VAL A 281 -0.27 18.54 -35.58
CA VAL A 281 0.17 19.58 -36.49
C VAL A 281 1.40 20.28 -35.93
N ARG A 282 2.49 20.27 -36.68
CA ARG A 282 3.72 20.97 -36.36
C ARG A 282 3.54 22.48 -36.54
N ALA A 283 4.24 23.28 -35.74
CA ALA A 283 4.29 24.73 -35.90
C ALA A 283 5.38 25.21 -36.88
N THR A 284 6.37 24.36 -37.16
CA THR A 284 7.54 24.65 -37.99
C THR A 284 7.72 23.57 -39.08
N ALA A 285 8.66 23.77 -39.98
CA ALA A 285 9.03 22.76 -40.97
C ALA A 285 9.77 21.55 -40.38
N TYR A 286 10.29 21.68 -39.16
CA TYR A 286 11.00 20.62 -38.42
C TYR A 286 10.02 19.71 -37.71
N GLY A 287 10.52 18.66 -36.99
CA GLY A 287 9.71 17.75 -36.21
C GLY A 287 9.17 18.37 -34.92
N TYR A 288 8.76 17.54 -33.98
CA TYR A 288 8.47 17.95 -32.59
C TYR A 288 9.73 17.78 -31.75
N SER A 289 10.07 18.75 -30.92
CA SER A 289 11.29 18.72 -30.13
C SER A 289 11.02 19.21 -28.70
N LEU A 290 11.33 18.36 -27.71
CA LEU A 290 11.14 18.64 -26.30
C LEU A 290 12.48 18.56 -25.55
N TRP A 291 12.83 19.63 -24.84
CA TRP A 291 13.87 19.60 -23.82
C TRP A 291 13.43 18.74 -22.63
N GLU A 292 12.15 18.94 -22.17
CA GLU A 292 11.61 18.21 -21.03
C GLU A 292 10.11 17.92 -21.20
N PHE A 293 9.72 16.72 -20.79
CA PHE A 293 8.35 16.27 -20.64
C PHE A 293 8.11 15.86 -19.18
N ALA A 294 7.62 16.78 -18.36
CA ALA A 294 7.34 16.53 -16.98
C ALA A 294 5.87 16.18 -16.74
N VAL A 295 5.62 15.22 -15.90
CA VAL A 295 4.29 14.78 -15.46
C VAL A 295 4.17 14.96 -13.96
N ARG A 296 3.12 15.64 -13.50
CA ARG A 296 2.82 15.80 -12.08
C ARG A 296 1.53 15.08 -11.75
N THR A 297 1.48 14.49 -10.56
CA THR A 297 0.38 13.64 -10.09
C THR A 297 -0.26 14.22 -8.84
N THR A 298 -1.57 13.97 -8.65
CA THR A 298 -2.26 14.29 -7.40
C THR A 298 -1.87 13.24 -6.36
N GLY A 299 -1.33 13.71 -5.25
CA GLY A 299 -0.64 12.86 -4.28
C GLY A 299 0.87 12.99 -4.47
N GLY A 300 1.61 13.24 -3.40
CA GLY A 300 3.08 13.31 -3.45
C GLY A 300 3.64 12.11 -4.19
N SER A 301 4.78 12.30 -4.82
CA SER A 301 5.48 11.32 -5.67
C SER A 301 5.29 9.88 -5.20
N THR A 302 4.42 9.13 -5.89
CA THR A 302 4.25 7.70 -5.71
C THR A 302 5.11 6.98 -6.72
N GLN A 303 6.37 7.37 -6.79
CA GLN A 303 7.34 6.55 -7.47
C GLN A 303 7.57 5.33 -6.56
N PRO A 304 7.30 4.07 -7.02
CA PRO A 304 8.00 2.95 -6.41
C PRO A 304 9.48 3.34 -6.45
N PRO A 305 10.22 3.28 -5.35
CA PRO A 305 11.61 3.64 -5.38
C PRO A 305 12.27 2.83 -6.49
N ASP A 306 12.96 3.52 -7.40
CA ASP A 306 13.93 2.87 -8.27
C ASP A 306 14.73 1.91 -7.38
N PRO A 307 14.83 0.62 -7.71
CA PRO A 307 15.63 -0.31 -6.92
C PRO A 307 17.04 0.22 -6.64
N GLY A 308 17.56 1.14 -7.48
CA GLY A 308 18.84 1.84 -7.27
C GLY A 308 18.76 3.08 -6.37
N ASN A 309 17.57 3.63 -6.04
CA ASN A 309 17.42 4.86 -5.25
C ASN A 309 16.38 4.75 -4.13
N PHE A 310 16.29 3.59 -3.48
CA PHE A 310 15.33 3.38 -2.38
C PHE A 310 15.47 4.42 -1.26
N TRP A 311 16.66 4.88 -0.96
CA TRP A 311 16.92 5.85 0.10
C TRP A 311 16.82 7.31 -0.34
N GLY A 312 16.67 7.57 -1.64
CA GLY A 312 16.58 8.92 -2.19
C GLY A 312 17.90 9.68 -2.13
N ASP A 313 17.83 10.98 -2.41
CA ASP A 313 18.99 11.86 -2.34
C ASP A 313 19.35 12.16 -0.87
N THR A 314 20.55 11.76 -0.49
CA THR A 314 21.12 12.00 0.85
C THR A 314 21.89 13.32 0.93
N SER A 315 22.26 13.94 -0.21
CA SER A 315 23.02 15.20 -0.25
C SER A 315 22.21 16.39 0.29
N SER A 316 20.90 16.29 0.28
CA SER A 316 19.95 17.30 0.78
C SER A 316 19.66 17.21 2.28
N ILE A 317 20.24 16.23 3.00
CA ILE A 317 20.02 16.08 4.43
C ILE A 317 20.79 17.18 5.17
N PRO A 318 20.12 18.03 5.99
CA PRO A 318 20.81 19.06 6.75
C PRO A 318 21.76 18.42 7.78
N PRO A 319 22.91 19.05 8.07
CA PRO A 319 23.80 18.55 9.09
C PRO A 319 23.12 18.55 10.46
N ALA A 320 23.34 17.51 11.26
CA ALA A 320 22.87 17.47 12.63
C ALA A 320 23.53 18.58 13.45
N GLN A 321 22.77 19.26 14.29
CA GLN A 321 23.26 20.17 15.32
C GLN A 321 23.44 19.45 16.67
N ASN A 322 22.75 18.30 16.81
CA ASN A 322 22.85 17.37 17.91
C ASN A 322 23.69 16.13 17.50
N VAL A 323 23.22 14.91 17.81
CA VAL A 323 24.01 13.68 17.58
C VAL A 323 23.78 13.11 16.19
N VAL A 324 22.53 13.03 15.72
CA VAL A 324 22.20 12.42 14.43
C VAL A 324 20.96 13.08 13.83
N MET A 325 21.01 13.40 12.55
CA MET A 325 19.85 13.87 11.80
C MET A 325 19.02 12.68 11.30
N VAL A 326 17.80 12.54 11.80
CA VAL A 326 16.83 11.54 11.32
C VAL A 326 16.02 12.11 10.17
N LYS A 327 15.93 11.38 9.06
CA LYS A 327 15.01 11.68 7.94
C LYS A 327 14.03 10.53 7.77
N VAL A 328 12.75 10.82 7.79
CA VAL A 328 11.69 9.82 7.56
C VAL A 328 11.27 9.85 6.09
N LEU A 329 11.21 8.68 5.47
CA LEU A 329 10.92 8.50 4.06
C LEU A 329 9.62 7.75 3.86
N ASN A 330 8.74 8.29 3.04
CA ASN A 330 7.54 7.60 2.57
C ASN A 330 7.92 6.53 1.55
N ARG A 331 7.63 5.28 1.90
CA ARG A 331 7.80 4.10 1.04
C ARG A 331 6.51 3.27 0.99
N THR A 332 5.36 3.96 1.12
CA THR A 332 4.03 3.34 1.09
C THR A 332 3.55 3.02 -0.33
N ASN A 333 4.44 3.08 -1.33
CA ASN A 333 4.13 2.86 -2.76
C ASN A 333 2.93 3.69 -3.24
N GLY A 334 2.82 4.93 -2.70
CA GLY A 334 1.76 5.84 -3.05
C GLY A 334 0.43 5.62 -2.38
N ARG A 335 0.35 4.68 -1.48
CA ARG A 335 -0.88 4.43 -0.72
C ARG A 335 -1.26 5.61 0.17
N TYR A 336 -0.25 6.30 0.73
CA TYR A 336 -0.42 7.49 1.57
C TYR A 336 0.47 8.63 1.09
N PRO A 337 -0.04 9.87 0.99
CA PRO A 337 0.79 11.04 0.74
C PRO A 337 1.65 11.37 1.98
N ASP A 338 2.69 12.16 1.82
CA ASP A 338 3.59 12.58 2.90
C ASP A 338 2.86 13.26 4.06
N SER A 339 1.74 13.94 3.79
CA SER A 339 0.87 14.54 4.81
C SER A 339 0.09 13.50 5.65
N GLN A 340 0.11 12.23 5.25
CA GLN A 340 -0.53 11.12 5.95
C GLN A 340 0.46 10.04 6.41
N VAL A 341 1.76 10.29 6.32
CA VAL A 341 2.81 9.51 6.96
C VAL A 341 3.36 10.31 8.11
N TYR A 342 3.28 9.77 9.31
CA TYR A 342 3.62 10.48 10.55
C TYR A 342 4.73 9.76 11.29
N TRP A 343 5.56 10.53 11.97
CA TRP A 343 6.42 10.04 13.04
C TRP A 343 6.04 10.69 14.36
N SER A 344 6.25 10.00 15.46
CA SER A 344 5.96 10.52 16.80
C SER A 344 7.03 10.10 17.79
N TYR A 345 7.48 11.06 18.57
CA TYR A 345 8.37 10.86 19.69
C TYR A 345 7.90 11.72 20.88
N ASN A 346 7.95 11.16 22.11
CA ASN A 346 7.46 11.83 23.34
C ASN A 346 6.02 12.37 23.22
N GLY A 347 5.14 11.65 22.51
CA GLY A 347 3.73 12.00 22.36
C GLY A 347 3.44 13.14 21.39
N GLN A 348 4.46 13.68 20.71
CA GLN A 348 4.29 14.67 19.65
C GLN A 348 4.36 13.96 18.29
N ALA A 349 3.30 14.09 17.49
CA ALA A 349 3.21 13.51 16.17
C ALA A 349 3.30 14.59 15.08
N HIS A 350 4.11 14.33 14.06
CA HIS A 350 4.36 15.23 12.93
C HIS A 350 4.17 14.48 11.62
N SER A 351 3.50 15.09 10.64
CA SER A 351 3.54 14.56 9.28
C SER A 351 4.92 14.80 8.66
N ILE A 352 5.36 13.89 7.78
CA ILE A 352 6.63 14.10 7.09
C ILE A 352 6.55 15.20 6.02
N ALA A 353 5.34 15.61 5.61
CA ALA A 353 5.14 16.79 4.77
C ALA A 353 5.49 18.09 5.53
N ASP A 354 5.16 18.17 6.82
CA ASP A 354 5.43 19.35 7.63
C ASP A 354 6.81 19.29 8.27
N GLN A 355 7.23 18.11 8.74
CA GLN A 355 8.50 17.90 9.43
C GLN A 355 9.16 16.59 9.01
N PRO A 356 9.90 16.56 7.89
CA PRO A 356 10.58 15.35 7.39
C PRO A 356 11.83 14.98 8.19
N TYR A 357 12.34 15.89 9.02
CA TYR A 357 13.58 15.75 9.77
C TYR A 357 13.38 15.86 11.27
N PHE A 358 14.17 15.09 12.02
CA PHE A 358 14.29 15.21 13.48
C PHE A 358 15.77 15.18 13.88
N ASP A 359 16.27 16.27 14.42
CA ASP A 359 17.65 16.37 14.95
C ASP A 359 17.68 15.78 16.37
N MET A 360 18.13 14.53 16.46
CA MET A 360 18.02 13.69 17.64
C MET A 360 19.08 14.05 18.68
N PRO A 361 18.66 14.52 19.89
CA PRO A 361 19.60 14.97 20.91
C PRO A 361 20.27 13.82 21.66
N VAL A 362 21.37 14.14 22.34
CA VAL A 362 22.07 13.24 23.26
C VAL A 362 21.16 12.79 24.42
N ASN A 363 21.42 11.59 24.94
CA ASN A 363 20.67 10.96 26.04
C ASN A 363 19.18 10.75 25.73
N THR A 364 18.86 10.58 24.45
CA THR A 364 17.53 10.24 23.97
C THR A 364 17.41 8.73 23.85
N ALA A 365 16.36 8.13 24.43
CA ALA A 365 16.11 6.70 24.32
C ALA A 365 14.60 6.42 24.32
N GLY A 366 14.20 5.29 23.74
CA GLY A 366 12.83 4.82 23.74
C GLY A 366 12.35 4.35 22.39
N ARG A 367 11.08 4.62 22.10
CA ARG A 367 10.41 4.24 20.85
C ARG A 367 10.06 5.48 20.04
N MET A 368 10.40 5.50 18.77
CA MET A 368 9.86 6.42 17.78
C MET A 368 8.80 5.68 16.97
N TYR A 369 7.57 6.16 17.04
CA TYR A 369 6.43 5.56 16.37
C TYR A 369 6.23 6.15 14.99
N PHE A 370 5.73 5.32 14.07
CA PHE A 370 5.34 5.71 12.72
C PHE A 370 3.89 5.31 12.51
N TYR A 371 3.11 6.19 11.86
CA TYR A 371 1.69 5.98 11.58
C TYR A 371 1.41 6.32 10.13
N VAL A 372 0.41 5.66 9.55
CA VAL A 372 -0.11 6.04 8.22
C VAL A 372 -1.61 6.28 8.29
N GLY A 373 -2.08 7.29 7.51
CA GLY A 373 -3.47 7.73 7.48
C GLY A 373 -3.77 8.84 8.50
N SER A 374 -3.43 8.65 9.78
CA SER A 374 -3.60 9.66 10.83
C SER A 374 -2.57 9.49 11.94
N PRO A 375 -2.29 10.52 12.78
CA PRO A 375 -1.27 10.47 13.84
C PRO A 375 -1.58 9.50 14.99
N ASN A 376 -2.79 8.93 15.05
CA ASN A 376 -3.21 7.93 16.05
C ASN A 376 -3.80 6.69 15.37
N SER A 377 -3.39 6.41 14.15
CA SER A 377 -3.87 5.28 13.37
C SER A 377 -3.54 3.94 14.04
N GLN A 378 -4.40 2.94 13.83
CA GLN A 378 -4.09 1.55 14.17
C GLN A 378 -3.04 0.93 13.22
N TYR A 379 -2.80 1.56 12.07
CA TYR A 379 -1.68 1.25 11.19
C TYR A 379 -0.44 1.96 11.68
N PHE A 380 0.29 1.31 12.58
CA PHE A 380 1.50 1.86 13.18
C PHE A 380 2.55 0.78 13.41
N ASP A 381 3.80 1.24 13.51
CA ASP A 381 4.92 0.49 14.04
C ASP A 381 5.94 1.45 14.66
N PHE A 382 7.07 0.96 15.14
CA PHE A 382 8.08 1.77 15.80
C PHE A 382 9.49 1.19 15.62
N ILE A 383 10.47 2.05 15.84
CA ILE A 383 11.85 1.67 16.08
C ILE A 383 12.18 1.87 17.55
N GLU A 384 13.10 1.05 18.06
CA GLU A 384 13.69 1.26 19.38
C GLU A 384 15.10 1.82 19.21
N PHE A 385 15.47 2.78 20.07
CA PHE A 385 16.77 3.43 19.94
C PHE A 385 17.30 3.98 21.26
N THR A 386 18.63 4.20 21.29
CA THR A 386 19.35 4.92 22.33
C THR A 386 20.44 5.77 21.68
N VAL A 387 20.49 7.06 22.03
CA VAL A 387 21.46 8.01 21.53
C VAL A 387 22.38 8.44 22.70
N GLY A 388 23.63 8.02 22.62
CA GLY A 388 24.67 8.45 23.55
C GLY A 388 25.32 9.78 23.12
N ALA A 389 26.40 10.18 23.78
CA ALA A 389 27.08 11.46 23.51
C ALA A 389 27.58 11.58 22.05
N SER A 390 27.95 10.47 21.43
CA SER A 390 28.44 10.42 20.04
C SER A 390 28.12 9.08 19.38
N VAL A 391 27.07 8.40 19.80
CA VAL A 391 26.71 7.06 19.28
C VAL A 391 25.20 6.98 19.10
N PHE A 392 24.77 6.35 18.01
CA PHE A 392 23.41 5.91 17.79
C PHE A 392 23.35 4.38 17.88
N ASN A 393 22.35 3.88 18.61
CA ASN A 393 21.98 2.47 18.66
C ASN A 393 20.49 2.37 18.34
N GLY A 394 20.09 1.45 17.47
CA GLY A 394 18.66 1.28 17.15
C GLY A 394 18.39 0.00 16.39
N ASN A 395 17.12 -0.37 16.33
CA ASN A 395 16.64 -1.53 15.60
C ASN A 395 15.22 -1.32 15.08
N THR A 396 14.86 -2.05 14.03
CA THR A 396 13.46 -2.40 13.76
C THR A 396 13.11 -3.60 14.62
N THR A 397 11.87 -3.69 15.15
CA THR A 397 11.49 -4.80 16.03
C THR A 397 10.19 -5.44 15.59
N ARG A 398 10.13 -6.77 15.68
CA ARG A 398 8.96 -7.61 15.47
C ARG A 398 8.56 -8.39 16.72
N VAL A 399 9.20 -8.08 17.86
CA VAL A 399 8.99 -8.75 19.15
C VAL A 399 7.53 -8.64 19.61
N ASP A 400 6.89 -7.49 19.40
CA ASP A 400 5.48 -7.26 19.75
C ASP A 400 4.54 -7.68 18.59
N ALA A 401 4.80 -7.19 17.39
CA ALA A 401 4.01 -7.47 16.19
C ALA A 401 4.68 -6.84 14.95
N PHE A 402 4.27 -7.27 13.76
CA PHE A 402 4.44 -6.52 12.52
C PHE A 402 3.25 -5.57 12.33
N GLY A 403 3.50 -4.29 12.18
CA GLY A 403 2.49 -3.27 11.92
C GLY A 403 2.68 -2.53 10.59
N LEU A 404 3.86 -2.02 10.34
CA LEU A 404 4.28 -1.37 9.09
C LEU A 404 5.63 -1.96 8.65
N LYS A 405 5.93 -1.84 7.37
CA LYS A 405 7.28 -2.16 6.85
C LYS A 405 8.22 -1.04 7.27
N LEU A 406 9.31 -1.37 7.94
CA LEU A 406 10.31 -0.42 8.42
C LEU A 406 11.71 -0.87 8.00
N ALA A 407 12.50 0.05 7.47
CA ALA A 407 13.92 -0.16 7.27
C ALA A 407 14.72 1.07 7.74
N LEU A 408 15.91 0.82 8.25
CA LEU A 408 16.85 1.83 8.72
C LEU A 408 18.10 1.81 7.85
N ARG A 409 18.69 3.00 7.61
CA ARG A 409 20.04 3.15 7.06
C ARG A 409 20.78 4.18 7.89
N LEU A 410 21.86 3.74 8.55
CA LEU A 410 22.71 4.61 9.35
C LEU A 410 24.00 4.88 8.59
N HIS A 411 24.32 6.17 8.45
CA HIS A 411 25.59 6.63 7.89
C HIS A 411 26.36 7.46 8.93
N ALA A 412 27.67 7.29 8.99
CA ALA A 412 28.53 8.01 9.91
C ALA A 412 29.67 8.76 9.16
N HIS A 413 30.29 9.71 9.84
CA HIS A 413 31.33 10.57 9.27
C HIS A 413 32.62 9.83 8.87
N ASP A 414 32.83 8.61 9.36
CA ASP A 414 33.95 7.74 9.03
C ASP A 414 33.71 6.80 7.83
N GLY A 415 32.55 6.94 7.19
CA GLY A 415 32.15 6.14 6.02
C GLY A 415 31.36 4.88 6.36
N TYR A 416 31.03 4.63 7.63
CA TYR A 416 30.07 3.57 7.99
C TYR A 416 28.73 3.82 7.30
N ASP A 417 28.15 2.78 6.67
CA ASP A 417 26.89 2.87 5.95
C ASP A 417 26.22 1.48 5.91
N VAL A 418 25.23 1.26 6.78
CA VAL A 418 24.58 -0.03 6.99
C VAL A 418 23.08 0.10 6.98
N GLU A 419 22.42 -0.88 6.37
CA GLU A 419 20.97 -1.00 6.25
C GLU A 419 20.45 -2.23 7.01
N VAL A 420 19.27 -2.10 7.68
CA VAL A 420 18.55 -3.18 8.35
C VAL A 420 17.03 -2.99 8.22
N GLY A 421 16.26 -4.03 8.53
CA GLY A 421 14.79 -4.06 8.44
C GLY A 421 14.32 -4.77 7.18
N GLU A 422 13.07 -4.61 6.80
CA GLU A 422 12.48 -5.31 5.67
C GLU A 422 13.20 -5.04 4.35
N ASP A 423 13.31 -6.08 3.53
CA ASP A 423 13.99 -6.03 2.23
C ASP A 423 13.18 -5.28 1.16
N ARG A 424 13.80 -5.03 0.02
CA ARG A 424 13.17 -4.29 -1.09
C ARG A 424 11.98 -5.02 -1.69
N ALA A 425 11.99 -6.36 -1.70
CA ALA A 425 10.88 -7.16 -2.22
C ALA A 425 9.66 -7.01 -1.31
N THR A 426 9.86 -7.03 0.00
CA THR A 426 8.81 -6.78 1.00
C THR A 426 8.24 -5.36 0.88
N PHE A 427 9.08 -4.34 0.69
CA PHE A 427 8.58 -2.98 0.45
C PHE A 427 7.81 -2.83 -0.86
N ALA A 428 8.13 -3.61 -1.89
CA ALA A 428 7.48 -3.52 -3.20
C ALA A 428 6.07 -4.14 -3.23
N GLU A 429 5.78 -5.08 -2.34
CA GLU A 429 4.46 -5.74 -2.31
C GLU A 429 3.41 -4.92 -1.54
N SER A 430 2.12 -5.21 -1.77
CA SER A 430 1.04 -4.62 -0.97
C SER A 430 1.01 -5.22 0.44
N ARG A 431 0.37 -4.52 1.38
CA ARG A 431 0.15 -5.01 2.73
C ARG A 431 -0.59 -6.36 2.75
N GLU A 432 -1.62 -6.47 1.93
CA GLU A 432 -2.43 -7.68 1.79
C GLU A 432 -1.58 -8.85 1.28
N ALA A 433 -0.66 -8.57 0.35
CA ALA A 433 0.29 -9.57 -0.16
C ALA A 433 1.24 -10.04 0.95
N THR A 434 1.75 -9.13 1.81
CA THR A 434 2.57 -9.49 2.98
C THR A 434 1.81 -10.41 3.94
N PHE A 435 0.54 -10.07 4.29
CA PHE A 435 -0.30 -10.90 5.15
C PHE A 435 -0.57 -12.28 4.54
N GLN A 436 -0.88 -12.32 3.24
CA GLN A 436 -1.13 -13.58 2.54
C GLN A 436 0.14 -14.42 2.42
N ARG A 437 1.28 -13.81 2.17
CA ARG A 437 2.58 -14.47 2.14
C ARG A 437 2.91 -15.09 3.49
N PHE A 438 2.69 -14.36 4.58
CA PHE A 438 2.83 -14.91 5.93
C PHE A 438 1.97 -16.16 6.12
N VAL A 439 0.67 -16.12 5.77
CA VAL A 439 -0.24 -17.27 5.87
C VAL A 439 0.22 -18.45 5.01
N ASN A 440 0.83 -18.19 3.84
CA ASN A 440 1.28 -19.23 2.92
C ASN A 440 2.57 -19.93 3.39
N GLU A 441 3.50 -19.18 3.98
CA GLU A 441 4.85 -19.64 4.29
C GLU A 441 4.99 -20.20 5.72
N VAL A 442 4.13 -19.79 6.67
CA VAL A 442 4.20 -20.33 8.03
C VAL A 442 3.39 -21.61 8.17
N PRO A 443 3.78 -22.54 9.08
CA PRO A 443 2.99 -23.71 9.44
C PRO A 443 1.60 -23.36 9.98
N ALA A 444 0.70 -24.35 9.99
CA ALA A 444 -0.71 -24.17 10.37
C ALA A 444 -0.90 -23.53 11.76
N GLU A 445 -0.01 -23.85 12.69
CA GLU A 445 -0.01 -23.31 14.06
C GLU A 445 0.16 -21.79 14.14
N PHE A 446 0.79 -21.16 13.14
CA PHE A 446 1.06 -19.73 13.12
C PHE A 446 0.09 -18.92 12.24
N LYS A 447 -0.65 -19.56 11.32
CA LYS A 447 -1.50 -18.87 10.33
C LYS A 447 -2.54 -17.95 10.94
N HIS A 448 -3.08 -18.33 12.10
CA HIS A 448 -4.10 -17.56 12.82
C HIS A 448 -3.58 -16.18 13.30
N LEU A 449 -2.26 -15.99 13.44
CA LEU A 449 -1.68 -14.71 13.86
C LEU A 449 -2.03 -13.58 12.88
N ALA A 450 -2.09 -13.87 11.58
CA ALA A 450 -2.49 -12.89 10.55
C ALA A 450 -3.98 -12.50 10.62
N GLN A 451 -4.79 -13.13 11.49
CA GLN A 451 -6.23 -12.87 11.62
C GLN A 451 -6.58 -12.14 12.92
N ILE A 452 -5.75 -12.28 13.98
CA ILE A 452 -6.06 -11.78 15.33
C ILE A 452 -6.27 -10.26 15.36
N GLN A 453 -5.43 -9.51 14.66
CA GLN A 453 -5.46 -8.05 14.60
C GLN A 453 -5.56 -7.53 13.16
N ALA A 454 -6.06 -8.37 12.23
CA ALA A 454 -6.24 -7.96 10.85
C ALA A 454 -7.25 -6.79 10.74
N PRO A 455 -7.05 -5.85 9.81
CA PRO A 455 -5.96 -5.75 8.85
C PRO A 455 -4.73 -5.00 9.38
N TYR A 456 -4.69 -4.68 10.68
CA TYR A 456 -3.76 -3.71 11.27
C TYR A 456 -2.39 -4.29 11.61
N ARG A 457 -2.33 -5.51 12.17
CA ARG A 457 -1.07 -6.09 12.65
C ARG A 457 -1.07 -7.63 12.57
N ILE A 458 0.14 -8.20 12.48
CA ILE A 458 0.38 -9.63 12.74
C ILE A 458 1.11 -9.70 14.08
N PRO A 459 0.42 -10.05 15.19
CA PRO A 459 1.04 -10.09 16.51
C PRO A 459 2.03 -11.25 16.64
N ALA A 460 3.04 -11.07 17.49
CA ALA A 460 3.97 -12.13 17.84
C ALA A 460 3.27 -13.29 18.58
N PRO A 461 3.75 -14.53 18.42
CA PRO A 461 3.05 -15.72 18.92
C PRO A 461 2.90 -15.75 20.45
N GLY A 462 3.82 -15.13 21.20
CA GLY A 462 3.75 -15.04 22.65
C GLY A 462 2.51 -14.31 23.19
N SER A 463 1.91 -13.42 22.39
CA SER A 463 0.68 -12.71 22.74
C SER A 463 -0.60 -13.47 22.37
N SER A 464 -0.51 -14.53 21.55
CA SER A 464 -1.67 -15.30 21.10
C SER A 464 -2.20 -16.26 22.17
N ALA A 465 -3.49 -16.17 22.46
CA ALA A 465 -4.18 -17.10 23.38
C ALA A 465 -4.04 -18.58 22.97
N GLN A 466 -3.80 -18.86 21.68
CA GLN A 466 -3.65 -20.26 21.23
C GLN A 466 -2.33 -20.90 21.68
N PHE A 467 -1.27 -20.12 21.95
CA PHE A 467 0.00 -20.60 22.48
C PHE A 467 0.11 -20.46 24.01
N GLN A 468 -0.87 -19.84 24.68
CA GLN A 468 -0.92 -19.71 26.14
C GLN A 468 -1.44 -20.98 26.79
N PRO A 469 -1.26 -21.16 28.14
CA PRO A 469 -1.82 -22.29 28.87
C PRO A 469 -3.33 -22.42 28.62
N GLY A 470 -3.76 -23.61 28.22
CA GLY A 470 -5.15 -23.90 27.84
C GLY A 470 -5.49 -23.64 26.35
N GLY A 471 -4.62 -23.00 25.59
CA GLY A 471 -4.79 -22.80 24.15
C GLY A 471 -4.48 -24.05 23.34
N GLN A 472 -4.93 -24.08 22.10
CA GLN A 472 -4.78 -25.19 21.14
C GLN A 472 -3.32 -25.62 20.95
N TYR A 473 -2.38 -24.69 20.97
CA TYR A 473 -0.95 -24.90 20.74
C TYR A 473 -0.10 -24.70 22.02
N ALA A 474 -0.71 -24.72 23.19
CA ALA A 474 0.00 -24.57 24.46
C ALA A 474 1.19 -25.54 24.64
N ASN A 475 1.07 -26.74 24.06
CA ASN A 475 2.06 -27.81 24.13
C ASN A 475 3.00 -27.84 22.89
N TYR A 476 3.04 -26.79 22.07
CA TYR A 476 3.80 -26.74 20.80
C TYR A 476 5.28 -27.13 20.99
N TYR A 477 5.91 -26.72 22.11
CA TYR A 477 7.31 -27.05 22.43
C TYR A 477 7.49 -28.21 23.39
N ALA A 478 6.42 -28.80 23.96
CA ALA A 478 6.52 -29.70 25.11
C ALA A 478 7.44 -30.90 24.87
N ALA A 479 7.30 -31.61 23.76
CA ALA A 479 8.15 -32.77 23.44
C ALA A 479 9.61 -32.35 23.21
N TYR A 480 9.84 -31.23 22.57
CA TYR A 480 11.18 -30.73 22.28
C TYR A 480 11.92 -30.27 23.53
N THR A 481 11.26 -29.51 24.40
CA THR A 481 11.87 -29.08 25.65
C THR A 481 12.19 -30.28 26.55
N ALA A 482 11.30 -31.29 26.60
CA ALA A 482 11.57 -32.53 27.32
C ALA A 482 12.80 -33.28 26.77
N SER A 483 12.97 -33.34 25.44
CA SER A 483 14.11 -34.01 24.78
C SER A 483 15.46 -33.37 25.09
N VAL A 484 15.46 -32.03 25.36
CA VAL A 484 16.68 -31.29 25.71
C VAL A 484 16.85 -31.08 27.23
N GLY A 485 16.00 -31.71 28.04
CA GLY A 485 16.07 -31.63 29.51
C GLY A 485 15.74 -30.24 30.06
N PHE A 486 14.93 -29.45 29.37
CA PHE A 486 14.52 -28.12 29.77
C PHE A 486 13.01 -28.05 30.01
N SER A 487 12.54 -27.14 30.86
CA SER A 487 11.11 -26.97 31.16
C SER A 487 10.70 -25.52 30.95
N ALA A 488 9.92 -25.28 29.90
CA ALA A 488 9.31 -23.99 29.60
C ALA A 488 8.05 -24.18 28.74
N THR A 489 7.05 -23.31 28.91
CA THR A 489 5.86 -23.27 28.06
C THR A 489 6.15 -22.59 26.72
N ALA A 490 5.31 -22.84 25.73
CA ALA A 490 5.42 -22.15 24.41
C ALA A 490 5.44 -20.62 24.57
N GLN A 491 4.56 -20.07 25.42
CA GLN A 491 4.53 -18.63 25.72
C GLN A 491 5.86 -18.12 26.30
N GLN A 492 6.46 -18.88 27.25
CA GLN A 492 7.74 -18.52 27.86
C GLN A 492 8.89 -18.57 26.85
N ILE A 493 8.86 -19.49 25.91
CA ILE A 493 9.87 -19.60 24.84
C ILE A 493 9.75 -18.43 23.89
N PHE A 494 8.57 -18.13 23.36
CA PHE A 494 8.37 -16.98 22.46
C PHE A 494 8.70 -15.63 23.12
N GLY A 495 8.36 -15.47 24.39
CA GLY A 495 8.58 -14.25 25.16
C GLY A 495 9.89 -14.20 25.94
N CYS A 496 10.77 -15.21 25.82
CA CYS A 496 12.01 -15.32 26.61
C CYS A 496 11.79 -15.02 28.10
N SER A 497 10.72 -15.55 28.68
CA SER A 497 10.30 -15.23 30.04
C SER A 497 10.40 -16.45 31.01
N GLY A 498 10.08 -16.25 32.29
CA GLY A 498 10.18 -17.28 33.27
C GLY A 498 11.61 -17.84 33.38
N PRO A 499 11.84 -19.17 33.18
CA PRO A 499 13.18 -19.76 33.31
C PRO A 499 14.16 -19.29 32.23
N LEU A 500 13.67 -18.60 31.19
CA LEU A 500 14.47 -18.07 30.07
C LEU A 500 14.82 -16.59 30.21
N ALA A 501 14.27 -15.86 31.19
CA ALA A 501 14.42 -14.41 31.34
C ALA A 501 15.90 -13.95 31.46
N ASN A 502 16.79 -14.80 32.01
CA ASN A 502 18.20 -14.52 32.14
C ASN A 502 19.07 -15.56 31.41
N ASN A 503 18.52 -16.19 30.37
CA ASN A 503 19.22 -17.21 29.61
C ASN A 503 19.06 -16.98 28.09
N PRO A 504 19.70 -15.92 27.55
CA PRO A 504 19.55 -15.53 26.15
C PRO A 504 19.92 -16.64 25.17
N GLY A 505 21.00 -17.38 25.44
CA GLY A 505 21.45 -18.47 24.57
C GLY A 505 20.42 -19.61 24.48
N MET A 506 19.86 -20.06 25.60
CA MET A 506 18.84 -21.12 25.61
C MET A 506 17.52 -20.62 24.98
N CYS A 507 17.11 -19.38 25.26
CA CYS A 507 15.92 -18.82 24.62
C CYS A 507 16.08 -18.78 23.10
N ALA A 508 17.17 -18.24 22.59
CA ALA A 508 17.47 -18.22 21.17
C ALA A 508 17.54 -19.65 20.59
N ALA A 509 18.21 -20.57 21.27
CA ALA A 509 18.35 -21.96 20.80
C ALA A 509 17.01 -22.71 20.70
N LEU A 510 16.08 -22.47 21.63
CA LEU A 510 14.73 -23.04 21.58
C LEU A 510 13.89 -22.42 20.47
N ASN A 511 13.88 -21.09 20.33
CA ASN A 511 13.16 -20.40 19.26
C ASN A 511 13.66 -20.83 17.86
N ARG A 512 14.97 -21.05 17.70
CA ARG A 512 15.63 -21.41 16.43
C ARG A 512 15.73 -22.91 16.18
N HIS A 513 15.24 -23.75 17.11
CA HIS A 513 15.31 -25.23 17.07
C HIS A 513 16.74 -25.77 17.03
N VAL A 514 17.66 -25.22 17.78
CA VAL A 514 19.06 -25.71 17.87
C VAL A 514 19.48 -26.14 19.29
N ALA A 515 18.57 -26.11 20.27
CA ALA A 515 18.87 -26.47 21.64
C ALA A 515 19.27 -27.94 21.84
N HIS A 516 18.95 -28.82 20.88
CA HIS A 516 19.35 -30.24 20.86
C HIS A 516 20.79 -30.45 20.36
N LEU A 517 21.39 -29.41 19.77
CA LEU A 517 22.75 -29.43 19.27
C LEU A 517 23.75 -29.03 20.37
N PRO A 518 25.04 -29.35 20.22
CA PRO A 518 26.08 -28.78 21.10
C PRO A 518 26.01 -27.25 21.14
N GLN A 519 26.23 -26.67 22.33
CA GLN A 519 26.10 -25.22 22.53
C GLN A 519 27.00 -24.39 21.59
N SER A 520 28.15 -24.93 21.18
CA SER A 520 29.04 -24.30 20.19
C SER A 520 28.41 -24.10 18.81
N GLN A 521 27.28 -24.78 18.51
CA GLN A 521 26.55 -24.68 17.25
C GLN A 521 25.33 -23.77 17.34
N TRP A 522 24.97 -23.26 18.53
CA TRP A 522 23.79 -22.38 18.71
C TRP A 522 23.94 -21.01 18.02
N SER A 523 25.16 -20.65 17.64
CA SER A 523 25.49 -19.42 16.90
C SER A 523 25.74 -19.65 15.41
N THR A 524 25.23 -20.78 14.85
CA THR A 524 25.41 -21.13 13.44
C THR A 524 24.10 -20.92 12.65
N PRO A 525 23.93 -19.79 11.92
CA PRO A 525 22.66 -19.43 11.28
C PRO A 525 22.13 -20.45 10.27
N SER A 526 23.02 -21.19 9.58
CA SER A 526 22.63 -22.23 8.63
C SER A 526 21.91 -23.44 9.26
N LEU A 527 21.95 -23.56 10.59
CA LEU A 527 21.27 -24.63 11.33
C LEU A 527 19.91 -24.19 11.90
N TYR A 528 19.55 -22.91 11.79
CA TYR A 528 18.32 -22.37 12.37
C TYR A 528 17.09 -22.81 11.61
N TYR A 529 15.99 -23.04 12.33
CA TYR A 529 14.64 -23.32 11.78
C TYR A 529 14.56 -24.52 10.83
N GLN A 530 15.46 -25.51 10.96
CA GLN A 530 15.51 -26.69 10.09
C GLN A 530 14.40 -27.70 10.38
N ALA A 531 13.78 -27.64 11.57
CA ALA A 531 12.69 -28.53 11.98
C ALA A 531 11.72 -27.83 12.93
N ALA A 532 10.53 -28.43 13.08
CA ALA A 532 9.57 -28.05 14.11
C ALA A 532 9.84 -28.80 15.43
N PRO A 533 9.51 -28.22 16.59
CA PRO A 533 8.94 -26.87 16.77
C PRO A 533 10.02 -25.78 16.71
N ALA A 534 9.69 -24.67 16.05
CA ALA A 534 10.53 -23.47 16.00
C ALA A 534 9.62 -22.22 15.97
N ASN A 535 10.19 -21.05 16.19
CA ASN A 535 9.47 -19.79 16.05
C ASN A 535 9.37 -19.38 14.57
N TYR A 536 8.38 -19.94 13.85
CA TYR A 536 8.19 -19.66 12.43
C TYR A 536 7.68 -18.24 12.14
N TYR A 537 7.17 -17.53 13.14
CA TYR A 537 6.90 -16.09 13.04
C TYR A 537 8.22 -15.33 12.88
N SER A 538 9.20 -15.58 13.75
CA SER A 538 10.52 -14.95 13.64
C SER A 538 11.24 -15.38 12.36
N LYS A 539 11.19 -16.68 12.00
CA LYS A 539 11.75 -17.18 10.74
C LYS A 539 11.23 -16.41 9.53
N PHE A 540 9.91 -16.15 9.47
CA PHE A 540 9.32 -15.42 8.36
C PHE A 540 9.95 -14.03 8.20
N TRP A 541 10.10 -13.27 9.27
CA TRP A 541 10.74 -11.95 9.19
C TRP A 541 12.22 -12.05 8.85
N HIS A 542 12.97 -13.00 9.40
CA HIS A 542 14.35 -13.26 8.97
C HIS A 542 14.46 -13.54 7.47
N ASP A 543 13.54 -14.31 6.91
CA ASP A 543 13.58 -14.63 5.47
C ASP A 543 13.25 -13.42 4.58
N HIS A 544 12.62 -12.37 5.12
CA HIS A 544 12.12 -11.19 4.40
C HIS A 544 12.76 -9.86 4.86
N ASP A 545 13.79 -9.93 5.68
CA ASP A 545 14.59 -8.79 6.11
C ASP A 545 15.95 -8.75 5.42
N ILE A 546 16.55 -7.56 5.36
CA ILE A 546 17.87 -7.30 4.79
C ILE A 546 18.90 -8.19 5.50
N ASN A 547 19.70 -8.91 4.72
CA ASN A 547 20.70 -9.86 5.19
C ASN A 547 20.15 -10.95 6.12
N ARG A 548 18.84 -11.17 6.13
CA ARG A 548 18.14 -12.11 7.03
C ARG A 548 18.31 -11.77 8.52
N LEU A 549 18.51 -10.50 8.84
CA LEU A 549 18.65 -9.99 10.19
C LEU A 549 17.34 -9.36 10.66
N SER A 550 16.66 -9.99 11.61
CA SER A 550 15.37 -9.55 12.16
C SER A 550 15.36 -9.61 13.68
N TYR A 551 14.50 -8.82 14.32
CA TYR A 551 14.31 -8.88 15.77
C TYR A 551 12.90 -9.41 16.08
N GLY A 552 12.71 -10.73 15.91
CA GLY A 552 11.42 -11.40 15.93
C GLY A 552 10.99 -11.97 17.31
N PHE A 553 11.91 -12.02 18.28
CA PHE A 553 11.64 -12.40 19.69
C PHE A 553 12.67 -11.73 20.61
N PRO A 554 12.40 -11.61 21.93
CA PRO A 554 13.41 -11.14 22.88
C PRO A 554 14.66 -12.03 22.82
N TYR A 555 15.85 -11.47 22.85
CA TYR A 555 17.14 -12.16 22.64
C TYR A 555 17.38 -12.68 21.20
N ASP A 556 16.69 -12.18 20.18
CA ASP A 556 17.02 -12.48 18.79
C ASP A 556 18.33 -11.79 18.35
N ASP A 557 18.85 -10.89 19.18
CA ASP A 557 20.21 -10.32 19.07
C ASP A 557 21.32 -11.33 19.45
N TYR A 558 20.99 -12.43 20.10
CA TYR A 558 21.96 -13.51 20.39
C TYR A 558 22.59 -14.00 19.08
N ALA A 559 23.93 -14.03 19.05
CA ALA A 559 24.73 -14.36 17.87
C ALA A 559 24.53 -13.38 16.69
N GLU A 560 24.27 -12.09 16.97
CA GLU A 560 24.19 -10.99 16.00
C GLU A 560 23.15 -11.20 14.88
N GLN A 561 21.99 -11.78 15.23
CA GLN A 561 20.96 -12.10 14.23
C GLN A 561 19.86 -11.04 14.14
N SER A 562 19.89 -9.99 14.96
CA SER A 562 18.86 -8.95 14.96
C SER A 562 19.11 -7.85 13.94
N SER A 563 18.05 -7.11 13.61
CA SER A 563 18.10 -5.87 12.82
C SER A 563 18.65 -4.68 13.61
N PHE A 564 19.63 -4.92 14.49
CA PHE A 564 20.26 -3.90 15.32
C PHE A 564 21.41 -3.24 14.57
N ILE A 565 21.46 -1.91 14.61
CA ILE A 565 22.59 -1.10 14.12
C ILE A 565 23.11 -0.22 15.23
N SER A 566 24.44 -0.10 15.31
CA SER A 566 25.14 0.71 16.28
C SER A 566 26.40 1.27 15.68
N HIS A 567 26.59 2.59 15.75
CA HIS A 567 27.84 3.20 15.32
C HIS A 567 28.11 4.53 16.02
N GLY A 568 29.39 4.83 16.23
CA GLY A 568 29.86 6.11 16.73
C GLY A 568 29.89 7.19 15.65
N ASN A 569 29.91 8.46 16.08
CA ASN A 569 30.00 9.61 15.19
C ASN A 569 28.98 9.60 14.03
N PRO A 570 27.68 9.30 14.29
CA PRO A 570 26.66 9.21 13.25
C PRO A 570 26.44 10.56 12.58
N GLN A 571 26.18 10.55 11.28
CA GLN A 571 25.84 11.75 10.51
C GLN A 571 24.33 11.86 10.31
N TRP A 572 23.73 10.79 9.77
CA TRP A 572 22.29 10.72 9.58
C TRP A 572 21.76 9.29 9.69
N LEU A 573 20.48 9.21 10.04
CA LEU A 573 19.65 8.01 10.04
C LEU A 573 18.47 8.21 9.09
N LEU A 574 18.32 7.33 8.11
CA LEU A 574 17.12 7.26 7.27
C LEU A 574 16.19 6.20 7.83
N VAL A 575 14.90 6.52 7.90
CA VAL A 575 13.84 5.59 8.28
C VAL A 575 12.84 5.49 7.14
N ALA A 576 12.79 4.36 6.46
CA ALA A 576 11.82 4.06 5.44
C ALA A 576 10.54 3.51 6.08
N VAL A 577 9.38 4.10 5.76
CA VAL A 577 8.06 3.68 6.24
C VAL A 577 7.24 3.20 5.06
N GLY A 578 6.90 1.89 5.03
CA GLY A 578 6.10 1.23 4.01
C GLY A 578 4.74 0.77 4.53
N PHE A 579 3.84 0.36 3.59
CA PHE A 579 2.49 -0.10 3.93
C PHE A 579 2.12 -1.41 3.23
#